data_340ede3800517408cb464e1c365d8e38
#
_entry.id   340ede3800517408cb464e1c365d8e38
#
_cell.length_a   1.000
_cell.length_b   1.000
_cell.length_c   1.000
_cell.angle_alpha   90.00
_cell.angle_beta   90.00
_cell.angle_gamma   90.00
#
_symmetry.space_group_name_H-M   'P 1'
#
loop_
_entity.id
_entity.type
_entity.pdbx_description
1 polymer ?
#
loop_
_entity_poly.entity_id
_entity_poly.type
_entity_poly.pdbx_seq_one_letter_code
_entity_poly.pdbx_strand_id
1 'polypeptide(L)'
;NRGLGPWRSTYGVIVGQQLTAASADDGNVGVSLFDRVPGKIRRVTGDGAYDNRALYDAAAGRGAKVVVPAIKTAQTSGRGCRSRDRIIRRIHKIGRRQWKRESDYHQQARAENTFMRYKKILGDRLRARDADAQVVEAQLACSIPNRMVELGMPASYAVRM
;
A
#
# COMPACT_ATOMS: atom_id res chain seq x y z
N ASN A 1 -18.03 25.01 14.55
CA ASN A 1 -16.63 24.56 14.69
C ASN A 1 -16.60 23.08 15.01
N ARG A 2 -16.61 22.22 14.01
CA ARG A 2 -16.30 20.80 14.18
C ARG A 2 -14.80 20.64 13.98
N GLY A 3 -14.06 20.56 15.09
CA GLY A 3 -12.64 20.27 15.08
C GLY A 3 -12.37 18.97 14.30
N LEU A 4 -11.60 19.09 13.24
CA LEU A 4 -11.03 17.96 12.54
C LEU A 4 -10.03 17.30 13.50
N GLY A 5 -10.47 16.25 14.19
CA GLY A 5 -9.58 15.41 14.97
C GLY A 5 -8.51 14.78 14.05
N PRO A 6 -7.26 14.64 14.50
CA PRO A 6 -6.11 14.34 13.64
C PRO A 6 -6.04 12.91 13.07
N TRP A 7 -7.12 12.12 13.14
CA TRP A 7 -7.08 10.69 12.81
C TRP A 7 -8.28 10.20 12.02
N ARG A 8 -8.74 10.94 11.05
CA ARG A 8 -9.54 10.31 10.00
C ARG A 8 -8.57 9.60 9.08
N SER A 9 -8.58 8.27 9.15
CA SER A 9 -8.02 7.41 8.12
C SER A 9 -8.65 7.82 6.78
N THR A 10 -7.98 8.68 6.05
CA THR A 10 -8.39 9.12 4.72
C THR A 10 -8.12 7.96 3.78
N TYR A 11 -9.08 7.07 3.65
CA TYR A 11 -8.98 5.90 2.79
C TYR A 11 -8.75 6.35 1.35
N GLY A 12 -7.65 5.87 0.76
CA GLY A 12 -7.32 6.14 -0.63
C GLY A 12 -6.45 7.38 -0.86
N VAL A 13 -5.82 7.92 0.18
CA VAL A 13 -4.78 8.95 0.05
C VAL A 13 -3.45 8.30 -0.28
N ILE A 14 -2.74 8.84 -1.27
CA ILE A 14 -1.38 8.46 -1.63
C ILE A 14 -0.43 9.27 -0.74
N VAL A 15 0.22 8.61 0.22
CA VAL A 15 1.09 9.26 1.22
C VAL A 15 2.56 9.28 0.82
N GLY A 16 2.93 8.56 -0.22
CA GLY A 16 4.30 8.53 -0.75
C GLY A 16 4.32 7.93 -2.14
N GLN A 17 5.27 8.37 -2.94
CA GLN A 17 5.55 7.85 -4.26
C GLN A 17 7.06 7.87 -4.51
N GLN A 18 7.53 6.99 -5.35
CA GLN A 18 8.92 6.97 -5.82
C GLN A 18 8.93 6.53 -7.27
N LEU A 19 9.56 7.35 -8.10
CA LEU A 19 9.84 6.97 -9.47
C LEU A 19 11.09 6.09 -9.50
N THR A 20 11.00 4.93 -10.11
CA THR A 20 12.10 3.96 -10.20
C THR A 20 12.22 3.43 -11.62
N ALA A 21 13.39 2.89 -11.95
CA ALA A 21 13.56 2.15 -13.18
C ALA A 21 12.65 0.90 -13.17
N ALA A 22 12.25 0.44 -14.35
CA ALA A 22 11.39 -0.74 -14.50
C ALA A 22 12.00 -2.04 -13.93
N SER A 23 13.32 -2.07 -13.74
CA SER A 23 14.07 -3.19 -13.16
C SER A 23 14.19 -3.13 -11.64
N ALA A 24 13.65 -2.08 -10.99
CA ALA A 24 13.75 -1.94 -9.53
C ALA A 24 12.89 -3.00 -8.82
N ASP A 25 13.41 -3.55 -7.72
CA ASP A 25 12.67 -4.49 -6.89
C ASP A 25 11.62 -3.76 -6.05
N ASP A 26 10.36 -4.03 -6.34
CA ASP A 26 9.20 -3.43 -5.66
C ASP A 26 9.26 -3.62 -4.14
N GLY A 27 9.78 -4.76 -3.67
CA GLY A 27 9.90 -5.04 -2.25
C GLY A 27 10.84 -4.06 -1.53
N ASN A 28 12.00 -3.79 -2.10
CA ASN A 28 12.98 -2.85 -1.53
C ASN A 28 12.50 -1.40 -1.64
N VAL A 29 11.87 -1.03 -2.75
CA VAL A 29 11.26 0.29 -2.92
C VAL A 29 10.16 0.50 -1.90
N GLY A 30 9.33 -0.52 -1.67
CA GLY A 30 8.26 -0.48 -0.66
C GLY A 30 8.77 -0.25 0.76
N VAL A 31 9.91 -0.84 1.15
CA VAL A 31 10.56 -0.58 2.44
C VAL A 31 11.01 0.86 2.54
N SER A 32 11.71 1.37 1.53
CA SER A 32 12.17 2.77 1.49
C SER A 32 11.00 3.77 1.58
N LEU A 33 9.89 3.50 0.91
CA LEU A 33 8.69 4.31 1.03
C LEU A 33 8.07 4.22 2.42
N PHE A 34 7.97 3.02 2.99
CA PHE A 34 7.43 2.80 4.32
C PHE A 34 8.18 3.58 5.40
N ASP A 35 9.51 3.64 5.31
CA ASP A 35 10.35 4.36 6.27
C ASP A 35 10.13 5.88 6.20
N ARG A 36 9.83 6.42 5.03
CA ARG A 36 9.57 7.86 4.82
C ARG A 36 8.15 8.30 5.21
N VAL A 37 7.19 7.38 5.37
CA VAL A 37 5.83 7.75 5.79
C VAL A 37 5.86 8.34 7.20
N PRO A 38 5.42 9.59 7.41
CA PRO A 38 5.44 10.22 8.72
C PRO A 38 4.39 9.64 9.67
N GLY A 39 4.62 9.78 10.95
CA GLY A 39 3.67 9.44 11.99
C GLY A 39 3.61 7.95 12.33
N LYS A 40 2.63 7.57 13.13
CA LYS A 40 2.45 6.19 13.62
C LYS A 40 1.73 5.34 12.60
N ILE A 41 2.35 4.26 12.17
CA ILE A 41 1.75 3.25 11.30
C ILE A 41 1.30 2.08 12.17
N ARG A 42 0.01 1.73 12.11
CA ARG A 42 -0.54 0.59 12.85
C ARG A 42 -0.43 -0.72 12.06
N ARG A 43 -0.53 -0.62 10.74
CA ARG A 43 -0.58 -1.77 9.85
C ARG A 43 0.00 -1.41 8.49
N VAL A 44 0.74 -2.34 7.91
CA VAL A 44 1.14 -2.32 6.51
C VAL A 44 0.54 -3.54 5.81
N THR A 45 -0.11 -3.32 4.68
CA THR A 45 -0.73 -4.38 3.88
C THR A 45 -0.16 -4.31 2.47
N GLY A 46 0.23 -5.44 1.94
CA GLY A 46 0.78 -5.56 0.58
C GLY A 46 0.46 -6.93 -0.01
N ASP A 47 0.74 -7.10 -1.28
CA ASP A 47 0.66 -8.41 -1.93
C ASP A 47 1.90 -9.27 -1.61
N GLY A 48 1.99 -10.47 -2.22
CA GLY A 48 3.09 -11.40 -1.96
C GLY A 48 4.47 -10.92 -2.42
N ALA A 49 4.57 -9.91 -3.28
CA ALA A 49 5.83 -9.31 -3.69
C ALA A 49 6.54 -8.61 -2.52
N TYR A 50 5.76 -8.16 -1.55
CA TYR A 50 6.28 -7.55 -0.32
C TYR A 50 6.60 -8.56 0.80
N ASP A 51 6.55 -9.87 0.55
CA ASP A 51 6.92 -10.90 1.53
C ASP A 51 8.44 -11.02 1.67
N ASN A 52 9.11 -9.94 2.06
CA ASN A 52 10.54 -9.90 2.29
C ASN A 52 10.88 -9.52 3.75
N ARG A 53 12.02 -9.97 4.24
CA ARG A 53 12.45 -9.77 5.62
C ARG A 53 12.59 -8.30 5.98
N ALA A 54 13.09 -7.48 5.05
CA ALA A 54 13.33 -6.06 5.30
C ALA A 54 12.05 -5.30 5.68
N LEU A 55 10.92 -5.62 5.02
CA LEU A 55 9.63 -5.03 5.39
C LEU A 55 9.18 -5.42 6.80
N TYR A 56 9.39 -6.68 7.20
CA TYR A 56 9.03 -7.12 8.55
C TYR A 56 9.89 -6.48 9.62
N ASP A 57 11.20 -6.30 9.36
CA ASP A 57 12.13 -5.65 10.27
C ASP A 57 11.81 -4.15 10.40
N ALA A 58 11.57 -3.45 9.29
CA ALA A 58 11.14 -2.05 9.28
C ALA A 58 9.80 -1.87 10.01
N ALA A 59 8.82 -2.74 9.76
CA ALA A 59 7.53 -2.69 10.44
C ALA A 59 7.65 -2.95 11.94
N ALA A 60 8.52 -3.88 12.35
CA ALA A 60 8.79 -4.16 13.77
C ALA A 60 9.39 -2.94 14.46
N GLY A 61 10.35 -2.25 13.83
CA GLY A 61 10.94 -1.02 14.35
C GLY A 61 9.94 0.11 14.59
N ARG A 62 8.83 0.12 13.83
CA ARG A 62 7.73 1.10 13.97
C ARG A 62 6.51 0.58 14.74
N GLY A 63 6.57 -0.64 15.29
CA GLY A 63 5.45 -1.28 15.97
C GLY A 63 4.24 -1.55 15.08
N ALA A 64 4.45 -1.69 13.76
CA ALA A 64 3.39 -1.90 12.79
C ALA A 64 3.13 -3.40 12.56
N LYS A 65 1.85 -3.77 12.40
CA LYS A 65 1.45 -5.12 12.02
C LYS A 65 1.59 -5.29 10.51
N VAL A 66 2.31 -6.35 10.07
CA VAL A 66 2.40 -6.73 8.66
C VAL A 66 1.25 -7.67 8.28
N VAL A 67 0.57 -7.37 7.18
CA VAL A 67 -0.49 -8.18 6.57
C VAL A 67 -0.14 -8.39 5.10
N VAL A 68 0.83 -9.26 4.87
CA VAL A 68 1.30 -9.67 3.55
C VAL A 68 1.18 -11.19 3.46
N PRO A 69 0.52 -11.74 2.43
CA PRO A 69 0.42 -13.18 2.28
C PRO A 69 1.78 -13.76 1.89
N ALA A 70 2.32 -14.67 2.70
CA ALA A 70 3.55 -15.35 2.37
C ALA A 70 3.47 -16.00 0.97
N ILE A 71 4.55 -15.99 0.21
CA ILE A 71 4.61 -16.66 -1.10
C ILE A 71 4.32 -18.16 -0.96
N LYS A 72 3.90 -18.82 -2.04
CA LYS A 72 3.47 -20.23 -1.97
C LYS A 72 4.59 -21.18 -1.50
N THR A 73 5.82 -20.85 -1.85
CA THR A 73 7.03 -21.61 -1.51
C THR A 73 7.69 -21.18 -0.20
N ALA A 74 7.06 -20.24 0.53
CA ALA A 74 7.65 -19.71 1.76
C ALA A 74 7.81 -20.79 2.82
N GLN A 75 9.01 -20.86 3.37
CA GLN A 75 9.33 -21.71 4.52
C GLN A 75 9.62 -20.82 5.74
N THR A 76 9.40 -21.39 6.93
CA THR A 76 9.78 -20.73 8.18
C THR A 76 11.30 -20.71 8.31
N SER A 77 11.85 -19.59 8.75
CA SER A 77 13.30 -19.41 8.85
C SER A 77 13.92 -20.00 10.12
N GLY A 78 13.10 -20.43 11.09
CA GLY A 78 13.54 -20.96 12.39
C GLY A 78 14.29 -19.95 13.29
N ARG A 79 15.20 -19.21 12.72
CA ARG A 79 15.99 -18.14 13.35
C ARG A 79 15.80 -16.85 12.56
N GLY A 80 14.76 -16.10 12.79
CA GLY A 80 14.62 -14.91 11.97
C GLY A 80 13.35 -14.15 12.28
N CYS A 81 12.60 -13.80 11.28
CA CYS A 81 11.42 -12.97 11.40
C CYS A 81 10.24 -13.75 11.99
N ARG A 82 10.09 -13.70 13.32
CA ARG A 82 8.99 -14.40 14.05
C ARG A 82 7.61 -14.02 13.54
N SER A 83 7.42 -12.77 13.13
CA SER A 83 6.13 -12.28 12.59
C SER A 83 5.81 -12.93 11.24
N ARG A 84 6.77 -13.04 10.34
CA ARG A 84 6.63 -13.75 9.07
C ARG A 84 6.37 -15.24 9.28
N ASP A 85 7.17 -15.90 10.12
CA ASP A 85 7.00 -17.31 10.42
C ASP A 85 5.62 -17.64 11.02
N ARG A 86 5.05 -16.73 11.82
CA ARG A 86 3.69 -16.85 12.35
C ARG A 86 2.65 -16.82 11.23
N ILE A 87 2.81 -15.96 10.24
CA ILE A 87 1.94 -15.88 9.07
C ILE A 87 2.02 -17.18 8.27
N ILE A 88 3.23 -17.67 7.98
CA ILE A 88 3.45 -18.92 7.25
C ILE A 88 2.75 -20.09 7.96
N ARG A 89 3.02 -20.27 9.27
CA ARG A 89 2.38 -21.36 10.05
C ARG A 89 0.86 -21.23 10.07
N ARG A 90 0.33 -20.00 10.18
CA ARG A 90 -1.12 -19.79 10.16
C ARG A 90 -1.73 -20.13 8.81
N ILE A 91 -1.10 -19.71 7.71
CA ILE A 91 -1.53 -20.05 6.35
C ILE A 91 -1.51 -21.58 6.14
N HIS A 92 -0.48 -22.27 6.60
CA HIS A 92 -0.42 -23.73 6.51
C HIS A 92 -1.54 -24.40 7.32
N LYS A 93 -1.88 -23.87 8.50
CA LYS A 93 -2.90 -24.44 9.39
C LYS A 93 -4.33 -24.28 8.86
N ILE A 94 -4.68 -23.12 8.33
CA ILE A 94 -6.09 -22.78 8.00
C ILE A 94 -6.33 -22.49 6.52
N GLY A 95 -5.29 -22.52 5.71
CA GLY A 95 -5.32 -22.17 4.29
C GLY A 95 -5.30 -20.66 4.05
N ARG A 96 -4.81 -20.28 2.87
CA ARG A 96 -4.63 -18.86 2.45
C ARG A 96 -5.94 -18.08 2.42
N ARG A 97 -7.02 -18.70 1.96
CA ARG A 97 -8.34 -18.05 1.86
C ARG A 97 -8.86 -17.64 3.23
N GLN A 98 -8.79 -18.54 4.20
CA GLN A 98 -9.24 -18.27 5.56
C GLN A 98 -8.33 -17.25 6.25
N TRP A 99 -7.01 -17.37 6.06
CA TRP A 99 -6.06 -16.38 6.59
C TRP A 99 -6.34 -14.97 6.07
N LYS A 100 -6.65 -14.81 4.77
CA LYS A 100 -7.02 -13.51 4.19
C LYS A 100 -8.25 -12.90 4.86
N ARG A 101 -9.23 -13.71 5.25
CA ARG A 101 -10.41 -13.26 6.01
C ARG A 101 -10.04 -12.81 7.42
N GLU A 102 -9.32 -13.65 8.17
CA GLU A 102 -8.94 -13.37 9.55
C GLU A 102 -7.99 -12.18 9.70
N SER A 103 -7.15 -11.93 8.70
CA SER A 103 -6.16 -10.85 8.72
C SER A 103 -6.70 -9.51 8.22
N ASP A 104 -7.97 -9.46 7.77
CA ASP A 104 -8.54 -8.29 7.08
C ASP A 104 -7.75 -7.89 5.82
N TYR A 105 -7.16 -8.87 5.13
CA TYR A 105 -6.38 -8.64 3.91
C TYR A 105 -7.21 -7.95 2.81
N HIS A 106 -8.54 -8.09 2.83
CA HIS A 106 -9.44 -7.44 1.86
C HIS A 106 -9.26 -5.92 1.81
N GLN A 107 -8.68 -5.30 2.84
CA GLN A 107 -8.36 -3.87 2.84
C GLN A 107 -7.32 -3.50 1.78
N GLN A 108 -6.56 -4.48 1.25
CA GLN A 108 -5.67 -4.30 0.11
C GLN A 108 -6.41 -3.75 -1.13
N ALA A 109 -7.66 -4.16 -1.35
CA ALA A 109 -8.50 -3.66 -2.44
C ALA A 109 -8.66 -2.13 -2.44
N ARG A 110 -8.49 -1.47 -1.31
CA ARG A 110 -8.53 0.01 -1.21
C ARG A 110 -7.35 0.65 -1.92
N ALA A 111 -6.15 0.08 -1.75
CA ALA A 111 -4.97 0.55 -2.48
C ALA A 111 -5.13 0.31 -3.98
N GLU A 112 -5.60 -0.88 -4.36
CA GLU A 112 -5.87 -1.23 -5.77
C GLU A 112 -6.88 -0.27 -6.39
N ASN A 113 -7.97 0.06 -5.70
CA ASN A 113 -8.96 1.04 -6.15
C ASN A 113 -8.38 2.46 -6.29
N THR A 114 -7.45 2.85 -5.41
CA THR A 114 -6.76 4.14 -5.51
C THR A 114 -5.88 4.20 -6.74
N PHE A 115 -5.10 3.15 -7.01
CA PHE A 115 -4.28 3.04 -8.21
C PHE A 115 -5.12 2.95 -9.48
N MET A 116 -6.24 2.25 -9.46
CA MET A 116 -7.15 2.20 -10.60
C MET A 116 -7.72 3.60 -10.92
N ARG A 117 -8.13 4.35 -9.91
CA ARG A 117 -8.58 5.74 -10.10
C ARG A 117 -7.48 6.63 -10.64
N TYR A 118 -6.28 6.54 -10.07
CA TYR A 118 -5.10 7.25 -10.54
C TYR A 118 -4.89 7.02 -12.05
N LYS A 119 -4.80 5.75 -12.48
CA LYS A 119 -4.60 5.39 -13.88
C LYS A 119 -5.75 5.85 -14.79
N LYS A 120 -7.00 5.77 -14.32
CA LYS A 120 -8.17 6.17 -15.08
C LYS A 120 -8.24 7.69 -15.30
N ILE A 121 -7.79 8.49 -14.33
CA ILE A 121 -7.85 9.96 -14.38
C ILE A 121 -6.66 10.54 -15.11
N LEU A 122 -5.47 10.02 -14.85
CA LEU A 122 -4.20 10.62 -15.26
C LEU A 122 -3.51 9.83 -16.38
N GLY A 123 -3.89 8.58 -16.57
CA GLY A 123 -3.23 7.65 -17.48
C GLY A 123 -2.14 6.84 -16.79
N ASP A 124 -1.47 6.00 -17.59
CA ASP A 124 -0.43 5.06 -17.13
C ASP A 124 0.99 5.47 -17.55
N ARG A 125 1.13 6.63 -18.19
CA ARG A 125 2.40 7.13 -18.73
C ARG A 125 2.67 8.55 -18.30
N LEU A 126 3.93 8.83 -17.99
CA LEU A 126 4.42 10.20 -17.82
C LEU A 126 4.58 10.85 -19.20
N ARG A 127 4.27 12.13 -19.26
CA ARG A 127 4.36 12.95 -20.49
C ARG A 127 5.69 13.69 -20.59
N ALA A 128 6.25 14.05 -19.44
CA ALA A 128 7.53 14.69 -19.35
C ALA A 128 8.66 13.78 -19.87
N ARG A 129 9.63 14.36 -20.57
CA ARG A 129 10.78 13.63 -21.13
C ARG A 129 12.00 13.74 -20.26
N ASP A 130 12.12 14.83 -19.52
CA ASP A 130 13.19 15.09 -18.57
C ASP A 130 12.93 14.40 -17.23
N ALA A 131 13.98 13.86 -16.59
CA ALA A 131 13.85 13.07 -15.37
C ALA A 131 13.30 13.89 -14.18
N ASP A 132 13.76 15.13 -14.02
CA ASP A 132 13.28 15.99 -12.93
C ASP A 132 11.82 16.40 -13.16
N ALA A 133 11.46 16.70 -14.40
CA ALA A 133 10.08 16.98 -14.78
C ALA A 133 9.17 15.76 -14.58
N GLN A 134 9.65 14.53 -14.81
CA GLN A 134 8.91 13.30 -14.51
C GLN A 134 8.63 13.13 -13.02
N VAL A 135 9.60 13.46 -12.15
CA VAL A 135 9.40 13.44 -10.70
C VAL A 135 8.31 14.42 -10.28
N VAL A 136 8.35 15.65 -10.79
CA VAL A 136 7.33 16.67 -10.51
C VAL A 136 5.97 16.24 -11.05
N GLU A 137 5.90 15.71 -12.27
CA GLU A 137 4.67 15.18 -12.86
C GLU A 137 4.07 14.07 -11.98
N ALA A 138 4.87 13.13 -11.51
CA ALA A 138 4.41 12.05 -10.63
C ALA A 138 3.89 12.59 -9.28
N GLN A 139 4.53 13.61 -8.72
CA GLN A 139 4.08 14.27 -7.48
C GLN A 139 2.72 14.96 -7.67
N LEU A 140 2.58 15.73 -8.74
CA LEU A 140 1.31 16.39 -9.09
C LEU A 140 0.22 15.37 -9.35
N ALA A 141 0.54 14.32 -10.07
CA ALA A 141 -0.38 13.23 -10.37
C ALA A 141 -0.89 12.53 -9.10
N CYS A 142 -0.08 12.38 -8.06
CA CYS A 142 -0.52 11.86 -6.77
C CYS A 142 -1.38 12.87 -5.97
N SER A 143 -1.11 14.17 -6.11
CA SER A 143 -1.84 15.20 -5.39
C SER A 143 -3.29 15.35 -5.87
N ILE A 144 -3.57 15.13 -7.15
CA ILE A 144 -4.91 15.25 -7.74
C ILE A 144 -5.92 14.28 -7.09
N PRO A 145 -5.72 12.93 -7.08
CA PRO A 145 -6.65 12.04 -6.43
C PRO A 145 -6.73 12.26 -4.92
N ASN A 146 -5.66 12.71 -4.26
CA ASN A 146 -5.69 13.09 -2.86
C ASN A 146 -6.65 14.27 -2.63
N ARG A 147 -6.54 15.31 -3.45
CA ARG A 147 -7.45 16.46 -3.38
C ARG A 147 -8.90 16.08 -3.65
N MET A 148 -9.13 15.16 -4.59
CA MET A 148 -10.49 14.63 -4.84
C MET A 148 -11.05 13.89 -3.62
N VAL A 149 -10.23 13.16 -2.89
CA VAL A 149 -10.65 12.50 -1.64
C VAL A 149 -11.00 13.51 -0.56
N GLU A 150 -10.25 14.60 -0.42
CA GLU A 150 -10.52 15.69 0.52
C GLU A 150 -11.83 16.42 0.22
N LEU A 151 -12.13 16.65 -1.06
CA LEU A 151 -13.36 17.29 -1.51
C LEU A 151 -14.61 16.41 -1.37
N GLY A 152 -14.41 15.11 -1.13
CA GLY A 152 -15.46 14.11 -1.05
C GLY A 152 -15.68 13.37 -2.37
N MET A 153 -16.23 12.17 -2.27
CA MET A 153 -16.55 11.35 -3.45
C MET A 153 -17.79 11.94 -4.14
N PRO A 154 -17.77 12.07 -5.47
CA PRO A 154 -18.97 12.50 -6.20
C PRO A 154 -20.11 11.52 -5.99
N ALA A 155 -21.29 12.03 -5.73
CA ALA A 155 -22.50 11.22 -5.71
C ALA A 155 -22.87 10.85 -7.15
N SER A 156 -22.89 9.56 -7.45
CA SER A 156 -23.31 9.03 -8.75
C SER A 156 -24.76 8.62 -8.70
N TYR A 157 -25.55 9.00 -9.67
CA TYR A 157 -26.91 8.53 -9.86
C TYR A 157 -27.11 8.04 -11.30
N ALA A 158 -27.93 7.00 -11.45
CA ALA A 158 -28.25 6.50 -12.76
C ALA A 158 -29.20 7.46 -13.48
N VAL A 159 -28.78 7.95 -14.64
CA VAL A 159 -29.71 8.67 -15.54
C VAL A 159 -30.47 7.60 -16.32
N ARG A 160 -31.76 7.48 -16.06
CA ARG A 160 -32.64 6.65 -16.91
C ARG A 160 -32.93 7.47 -18.18
N MET A 161 -32.50 6.95 -19.31
CA MET A 161 -32.94 7.41 -20.62
C MET A 161 -34.29 6.80 -20.93
#